data_840ee10d546b5c516759b10bbb0d68c0
#
_entry.id   840ee10d546b5c516759b10bbb0d68c0
#
_cell.length_a   1.000
_cell.length_b   1.000
_cell.length_c   1.000
_cell.angle_alpha   90.00
_cell.angle_beta   90.00
_cell.angle_gamma   90.00
#
_symmetry.space_group_name_H-M   'P 1'
#
loop_
_entity.id
_entity.type
_entity.pdbx_description
1 polymer ?
#
loop_
_entity_poly.entity_id
_entity_poly.type
_entity_poly.pdbx_seq_one_letter_code
_entity_poly.pdbx_strand_id
1 'polypeptide(L)'
;MRINTNDLTLKRNYLQTYRYLIKDYELVKQGLHPNFKLVREFYEFHHTDRRSFLKYYNRYKQSGNEEDLLPAKRGPKYSTRRPSLIDEAWVLEMRSRGNNKFEIADELKQKSDNFKPSPSGVYNILKRYGKNRLKPADKEVKRKIIKERMGQLGHIDCHHLSKTIIRGQHRNLYLLCVLDDYSRVAFAEVMEDITALTTMFAALRCMRMIREKFGIQFEEIIADNGPEFGPASSQNKRNHPFERMLMETGIKRRYIQPYRPQTNGKVERFWRTLKEDPIEETDFDTLEELEDELTRYLVYYNWERPHQGIGGKKPIDMITLNNQK
;
A
#
# COMPACT_ATOMS: atom_id res chain seq x y z
N MET A 1 -0.32 -25.08 -22.81
CA MET A 1 -0.45 -23.69 -23.31
C MET A 1 -1.91 -23.23 -23.11
N ARG A 2 -2.17 -22.09 -22.47
CA ARG A 2 -3.54 -21.54 -22.32
C ARG A 2 -3.83 -20.72 -23.56
N ILE A 3 -4.68 -21.23 -24.45
CA ILE A 3 -5.08 -20.47 -25.63
C ILE A 3 -6.17 -19.49 -25.20
N ASN A 4 -5.90 -18.20 -25.36
CA ASN A 4 -6.94 -17.18 -25.18
C ASN A 4 -7.87 -17.24 -26.40
N THR A 5 -9.04 -17.82 -26.24
CA THR A 5 -10.02 -18.01 -27.33
C THR A 5 -10.61 -16.70 -27.85
N ASN A 6 -10.27 -15.56 -27.27
CA ASN A 6 -10.66 -14.24 -27.76
C ASN A 6 -9.61 -13.64 -28.73
N ASP A 7 -8.44 -14.27 -28.87
CA ASP A 7 -7.44 -13.87 -29.85
C ASP A 7 -7.72 -14.57 -31.18
N LEU A 8 -8.18 -13.81 -32.14
CA LEU A 8 -8.55 -14.30 -33.51
C LEU A 8 -7.35 -14.91 -34.24
N THR A 9 -6.14 -14.39 -34.00
CA THR A 9 -4.92 -14.89 -34.63
C THR A 9 -4.54 -16.26 -34.09
N LEU A 10 -4.58 -16.42 -32.78
CA LEU A 10 -4.32 -17.72 -32.14
C LEU A 10 -5.37 -18.75 -32.49
N LYS A 11 -6.66 -18.35 -32.58
CA LYS A 11 -7.76 -19.22 -33.03
C LYS A 11 -7.52 -19.72 -34.46
N ARG A 12 -7.16 -18.82 -35.38
CA ARG A 12 -6.89 -19.15 -36.78
C ARG A 12 -5.72 -20.13 -36.94
N ASN A 13 -4.61 -19.85 -36.26
CA ASN A 13 -3.42 -20.71 -36.29
C ASN A 13 -3.73 -22.11 -35.75
N TYR A 14 -4.47 -22.18 -34.63
CA TYR A 14 -4.87 -23.44 -34.03
C TYR A 14 -5.76 -24.29 -34.98
N LEU A 15 -6.75 -23.67 -35.62
CA LEU A 15 -7.60 -24.36 -36.62
C LEU A 15 -6.80 -24.82 -37.83
N GLN A 16 -5.88 -24.01 -38.33
CA GLN A 16 -5.00 -24.37 -39.44
C GLN A 16 -4.13 -25.58 -39.12
N THR A 17 -3.56 -25.63 -37.92
CA THR A 17 -2.77 -26.77 -37.43
C THR A 17 -3.63 -28.03 -37.38
N TYR A 18 -4.85 -27.96 -36.82
CA TYR A 18 -5.73 -29.13 -36.77
C TYR A 18 -6.22 -29.58 -38.13
N ARG A 19 -6.50 -28.69 -39.09
CA ARG A 19 -6.84 -29.06 -40.50
C ARG A 19 -5.71 -29.88 -41.12
N TYR A 20 -4.45 -29.43 -40.92
CA TYR A 20 -3.29 -30.15 -41.42
C TYR A 20 -3.18 -31.53 -40.78
N LEU A 21 -3.26 -31.62 -39.44
CA LEU A 21 -3.19 -32.89 -38.70
C LEU A 21 -4.31 -33.87 -39.13
N ILE A 22 -5.53 -33.39 -39.36
CA ILE A 22 -6.63 -34.23 -39.76
C ILE A 22 -6.42 -34.78 -41.19
N LYS A 23 -5.98 -33.93 -42.10
CA LYS A 23 -5.68 -34.36 -43.48
C LYS A 23 -4.60 -35.44 -43.52
N ASP A 24 -3.52 -35.19 -42.76
CA ASP A 24 -2.39 -36.10 -42.67
C ASP A 24 -2.79 -37.44 -42.04
N TYR A 25 -3.55 -37.40 -40.95
CA TYR A 25 -4.09 -38.58 -40.28
C TYR A 25 -5.02 -39.43 -41.19
N GLU A 26 -5.86 -38.79 -42.01
CA GLU A 26 -6.74 -39.46 -42.91
C GLU A 26 -5.97 -40.15 -44.05
N LEU A 27 -4.91 -39.53 -44.58
CA LEU A 27 -4.01 -40.15 -45.55
C LEU A 27 -3.33 -41.38 -45.01
N VAL A 28 -2.85 -41.33 -43.77
CA VAL A 28 -2.23 -42.49 -43.07
C VAL A 28 -3.25 -43.61 -42.91
N LYS A 29 -4.47 -43.28 -42.51
CA LYS A 29 -5.56 -44.25 -42.34
C LYS A 29 -5.97 -44.95 -43.64
N GLN A 30 -5.87 -44.25 -44.76
CA GLN A 30 -6.14 -44.79 -46.08
C GLN A 30 -4.94 -45.51 -46.72
N GLY A 31 -3.78 -45.51 -46.05
CA GLY A 31 -2.55 -46.10 -46.60
C GLY A 31 -1.92 -45.30 -47.74
N LEU A 32 -2.35 -44.05 -47.95
CA LEU A 32 -1.92 -43.15 -49.02
C LEU A 32 -0.85 -42.13 -48.58
N HIS A 33 -0.40 -42.17 -47.34
CA HIS A 33 0.57 -41.22 -46.86
C HIS A 33 1.97 -41.56 -47.39
N PRO A 34 2.73 -40.57 -47.92
CA PRO A 34 4.03 -40.86 -48.57
C PRO A 34 5.11 -41.34 -47.56
N ASN A 35 5.06 -40.88 -46.31
CA ASN A 35 6.11 -41.13 -45.35
C ASN A 35 5.69 -42.03 -44.17
N PHE A 36 4.40 -42.16 -43.88
CA PHE A 36 3.89 -42.94 -42.74
C PHE A 36 3.08 -44.14 -43.18
N LYS A 37 3.44 -45.32 -42.72
CA LYS A 37 2.72 -46.57 -42.97
C LYS A 37 1.74 -46.89 -41.84
N LEU A 38 2.08 -46.48 -40.61
CA LEU A 38 1.29 -46.78 -39.42
C LEU A 38 0.84 -45.49 -38.71
N VAL A 39 -0.36 -45.55 -38.16
CA VAL A 39 -0.94 -44.41 -37.39
C VAL A 39 -0.10 -44.05 -36.17
N ARG A 40 0.70 -44.97 -35.63
CA ARG A 40 1.64 -44.71 -34.54
C ARG A 40 2.71 -43.71 -34.94
N GLU A 41 3.26 -43.86 -36.17
CA GLU A 41 4.30 -42.95 -36.69
C GLU A 41 3.78 -41.51 -36.85
N PHE A 42 2.50 -41.34 -37.22
CA PHE A 42 1.84 -40.03 -37.24
C PHE A 42 1.83 -39.36 -35.86
N TYR A 43 1.46 -40.08 -34.78
CA TYR A 43 1.44 -39.50 -33.43
C TYR A 43 2.83 -39.13 -32.93
N GLU A 44 3.82 -39.97 -33.21
CA GLU A 44 5.21 -39.75 -32.83
C GLU A 44 5.81 -38.54 -33.56
N PHE A 45 5.62 -38.44 -34.86
CA PHE A 45 6.11 -37.35 -35.69
C PHE A 45 5.51 -35.98 -35.31
N HIS A 46 4.19 -35.92 -35.11
CA HIS A 46 3.50 -34.70 -34.79
C HIS A 46 3.49 -34.39 -33.28
N HIS A 47 4.18 -35.17 -32.47
CA HIS A 47 4.23 -35.00 -31.02
C HIS A 47 2.85 -34.80 -30.41
N THR A 48 1.84 -35.56 -30.87
CA THR A 48 0.45 -35.36 -30.48
C THR A 48 -0.05 -36.55 -29.66
N ASP A 49 -0.78 -36.25 -28.56
CA ASP A 49 -1.37 -37.31 -27.75
C ASP A 49 -2.59 -37.91 -28.46
N ARG A 50 -2.59 -39.23 -28.62
CA ARG A 50 -3.64 -39.99 -29.29
C ARG A 50 -5.03 -39.71 -28.74
N ARG A 51 -5.20 -39.67 -27.41
CA ARG A 51 -6.50 -39.46 -26.77
C ARG A 51 -7.02 -38.05 -27.02
N SER A 52 -6.15 -37.09 -26.92
CA SER A 52 -6.47 -35.68 -27.16
C SER A 52 -6.83 -35.45 -28.63
N PHE A 53 -6.04 -35.95 -29.55
CA PHE A 53 -6.31 -35.80 -30.99
C PHE A 53 -7.65 -36.46 -31.40
N LEU A 54 -7.87 -37.72 -31.04
CA LEU A 54 -9.10 -38.46 -31.38
C LEU A 54 -10.36 -37.81 -30.80
N LYS A 55 -10.26 -37.20 -29.59
CA LYS A 55 -11.37 -36.46 -28.98
C LYS A 55 -11.86 -35.34 -29.89
N TYR A 56 -10.96 -34.52 -30.42
CA TYR A 56 -11.32 -33.41 -31.32
C TYR A 56 -11.66 -33.88 -32.71
N TYR A 57 -10.94 -34.85 -33.24
CA TYR A 57 -11.22 -35.44 -34.55
C TYR A 57 -12.61 -36.05 -34.60
N ASN A 58 -13.02 -36.85 -33.62
CA ASN A 58 -14.35 -37.49 -33.61
C ASN A 58 -15.48 -36.45 -33.46
N ARG A 59 -15.28 -35.40 -32.66
CA ARG A 59 -16.26 -34.32 -32.57
C ARG A 59 -16.44 -33.62 -33.90
N TYR A 60 -15.36 -33.27 -34.56
CA TYR A 60 -15.40 -32.68 -35.90
C TYR A 60 -16.06 -33.58 -36.94
N LYS A 61 -15.74 -34.87 -36.93
CA LYS A 61 -16.37 -35.83 -37.84
C LYS A 61 -17.89 -35.97 -37.66
N GLN A 62 -18.37 -35.82 -36.44
CA GLN A 62 -19.80 -35.90 -36.13
C GLN A 62 -20.56 -34.62 -36.51
N SER A 63 -19.96 -33.45 -36.27
CA SER A 63 -20.63 -32.16 -36.43
C SER A 63 -20.36 -31.49 -37.77
N GLY A 64 -19.25 -31.79 -38.43
CA GLY A 64 -18.76 -31.08 -39.61
C GLY A 64 -18.32 -29.64 -39.33
N ASN A 65 -18.37 -29.18 -38.05
CA ASN A 65 -18.07 -27.81 -37.67
C ASN A 65 -16.65 -27.70 -37.15
N GLU A 66 -15.83 -26.87 -37.80
CA GLU A 66 -14.44 -26.61 -37.40
C GLU A 66 -14.31 -26.00 -36.00
N GLU A 67 -15.32 -25.31 -35.48
CA GLU A 67 -15.30 -24.79 -34.13
C GLU A 67 -15.19 -25.87 -33.03
N ASP A 68 -15.61 -27.09 -33.38
CA ASP A 68 -15.48 -28.25 -32.49
C ASP A 68 -14.05 -28.77 -32.35
N LEU A 69 -13.14 -28.32 -33.19
CA LEU A 69 -11.70 -28.54 -33.03
C LEU A 69 -11.08 -27.66 -31.92
N LEU A 70 -11.76 -26.58 -31.53
CA LEU A 70 -11.26 -25.69 -30.51
C LEU A 70 -11.42 -26.28 -29.10
N PRO A 71 -10.47 -26.04 -28.20
CA PRO A 71 -10.62 -26.45 -26.82
C PRO A 71 -11.80 -25.75 -26.17
N ALA A 72 -12.69 -26.50 -25.56
CA ALA A 72 -13.81 -25.96 -24.82
C ALA A 72 -13.27 -25.08 -23.63
N LYS A 73 -13.99 -24.00 -23.32
CA LYS A 73 -13.68 -23.20 -22.14
C LYS A 73 -13.68 -24.09 -20.90
N ARG A 74 -12.53 -24.15 -20.22
CA ARG A 74 -12.39 -24.88 -18.97
C ARG A 74 -13.07 -24.11 -17.83
N GLY A 75 -13.85 -24.79 -17.05
CA GLY A 75 -14.53 -24.23 -15.88
C GLY A 75 -16.02 -24.57 -15.84
N PRO A 76 -16.69 -24.35 -14.71
CA PRO A 76 -18.13 -24.54 -14.62
C PRO A 76 -18.85 -23.60 -15.60
N LYS A 77 -19.91 -24.08 -16.20
CA LYS A 77 -20.78 -23.24 -17.04
C LYS A 77 -21.25 -22.05 -16.19
N TYR A 78 -21.00 -20.83 -16.68
CA TYR A 78 -21.21 -19.60 -15.90
C TYR A 78 -22.65 -19.45 -15.35
N SER A 79 -23.63 -19.98 -16.08
CA SER A 79 -25.05 -19.90 -15.72
C SER A 79 -25.51 -20.89 -14.65
N THR A 80 -24.82 -22.02 -14.45
CA THR A 80 -25.29 -23.09 -13.54
C THR A 80 -25.06 -22.83 -12.05
N ARG A 81 -24.25 -21.84 -11.70
CA ARG A 81 -23.93 -21.46 -10.32
C ARG A 81 -24.27 -20.01 -10.00
N ARG A 82 -24.96 -19.34 -10.90
CA ARG A 82 -25.40 -17.97 -10.65
C ARG A 82 -26.64 -18.00 -9.76
N PRO A 83 -26.68 -17.24 -8.65
CA PRO A 83 -27.88 -17.06 -7.86
C PRO A 83 -29.05 -16.54 -8.70
N SER A 84 -30.26 -16.77 -8.26
CA SER A 84 -31.43 -16.19 -8.92
C SER A 84 -31.39 -14.65 -8.87
N LEU A 85 -32.11 -14.00 -9.77
CA LEU A 85 -32.20 -12.53 -9.75
C LEU A 85 -32.81 -12.00 -8.45
N ILE A 86 -33.71 -12.78 -7.82
CA ILE A 86 -34.33 -12.44 -6.53
C ILE A 86 -33.28 -12.47 -5.42
N ASP A 87 -32.41 -13.49 -5.38
CA ASP A 87 -31.33 -13.60 -4.41
C ASP A 87 -30.30 -12.46 -4.57
N GLU A 88 -29.97 -12.12 -5.83
CA GLU A 88 -29.09 -10.98 -6.10
C GLU A 88 -29.74 -9.65 -5.67
N ALA A 89 -31.05 -9.47 -5.86
CA ALA A 89 -31.78 -8.29 -5.41
C ALA A 89 -31.75 -8.14 -3.90
N TRP A 90 -31.93 -9.24 -3.16
CA TRP A 90 -31.82 -9.23 -1.68
C TRP A 90 -30.45 -8.77 -1.19
N VAL A 91 -29.38 -9.29 -1.81
CA VAL A 91 -28.00 -8.85 -1.50
C VAL A 91 -27.83 -7.34 -1.75
N LEU A 92 -28.40 -6.82 -2.84
CA LEU A 92 -28.33 -5.41 -3.19
C LEU A 92 -29.14 -4.52 -2.25
N GLU A 93 -30.31 -4.99 -1.81
CA GLU A 93 -31.14 -4.29 -0.84
C GLU A 93 -30.44 -4.18 0.52
N MET A 94 -29.91 -5.30 1.04
CA MET A 94 -29.14 -5.28 2.29
C MET A 94 -27.92 -4.36 2.18
N ARG A 95 -27.26 -4.35 1.02
CA ARG A 95 -26.15 -3.43 0.77
C ARG A 95 -26.57 -1.96 0.79
N SER A 96 -27.76 -1.63 0.29
CA SER A 96 -28.28 -0.25 0.33
C SER A 96 -28.54 0.25 1.75
N ARG A 97 -28.80 -0.66 2.69
CA ARG A 97 -28.93 -0.40 4.12
C ARG A 97 -27.58 -0.20 4.83
N GLY A 98 -26.45 -0.36 4.12
CA GLY A 98 -25.11 -0.18 4.66
C GLY A 98 -24.42 -1.44 5.16
N ASN A 99 -25.05 -2.61 5.08
CA ASN A 99 -24.48 -3.86 5.57
C ASN A 99 -23.23 -4.27 4.80
N ASN A 100 -22.23 -4.78 5.50
CA ASN A 100 -21.03 -5.32 4.90
C ASN A 100 -21.26 -6.76 4.38
N LYS A 101 -20.31 -7.31 3.62
CA LYS A 101 -20.43 -8.64 3.00
C LYS A 101 -20.60 -9.80 4.00
N PHE A 102 -20.07 -9.65 5.20
CA PHE A 102 -20.17 -10.67 6.25
C PHE A 102 -21.55 -10.63 6.89
N GLU A 103 -22.04 -9.45 7.25
CA GLU A 103 -23.38 -9.23 7.80
C GLU A 103 -24.46 -9.72 6.83
N ILE A 104 -24.33 -9.40 5.52
CA ILE A 104 -25.25 -9.89 4.48
C ILE A 104 -25.23 -11.42 4.41
N ALA A 105 -24.04 -12.04 4.43
CA ALA A 105 -23.95 -13.49 4.38
C ALA A 105 -24.56 -14.16 5.60
N ASP A 106 -24.36 -13.61 6.78
CA ASP A 106 -24.88 -14.16 8.03
C ASP A 106 -26.41 -13.96 8.14
N GLU A 107 -26.92 -12.82 7.72
CA GLU A 107 -28.37 -12.56 7.67
C GLU A 107 -29.09 -13.50 6.68
N LEU A 108 -28.50 -13.73 5.49
CA LEU A 108 -29.07 -14.65 4.51
C LEU A 108 -29.02 -16.10 4.95
N LYS A 109 -28.00 -16.51 5.73
CA LYS A 109 -27.97 -17.86 6.33
C LYS A 109 -29.13 -18.11 7.29
N GLN A 110 -29.56 -17.07 8.01
CA GLN A 110 -30.64 -17.17 8.99
C GLN A 110 -32.03 -17.07 8.34
N LYS A 111 -32.20 -16.23 7.31
CA LYS A 111 -33.49 -15.89 6.71
C LYS A 111 -33.86 -16.70 5.47
N SER A 112 -32.89 -17.34 4.81
CA SER A 112 -33.13 -18.10 3.57
C SER A 112 -32.79 -19.56 3.74
N ASP A 113 -33.72 -20.44 3.37
CA ASP A 113 -33.48 -21.89 3.36
C ASP A 113 -32.71 -22.33 2.14
N ASN A 114 -32.87 -21.67 0.99
CA ASN A 114 -32.35 -22.09 -0.31
C ASN A 114 -31.13 -21.32 -0.77
N PHE A 115 -30.86 -20.12 -0.19
CA PHE A 115 -29.75 -19.28 -0.63
C PHE A 115 -28.88 -18.86 0.57
N LYS A 116 -27.78 -19.60 0.77
CA LYS A 116 -26.80 -19.38 1.85
C LYS A 116 -25.41 -19.05 1.28
N PRO A 117 -25.21 -17.84 0.76
CA PRO A 117 -23.96 -17.47 0.14
C PRO A 117 -22.85 -17.30 1.18
N SER A 118 -21.61 -17.65 0.79
CA SER A 118 -20.45 -17.25 1.58
C SER A 118 -20.18 -15.74 1.43
N PRO A 119 -19.43 -15.11 2.35
CA PRO A 119 -19.02 -13.70 2.20
C PRO A 119 -18.33 -13.38 0.86
N SER A 120 -17.59 -14.36 0.31
CA SER A 120 -16.98 -14.24 -1.02
C SER A 120 -18.03 -14.32 -2.14
N GLY A 121 -19.07 -15.12 -1.97
CA GLY A 121 -20.20 -15.18 -2.88
C GLY A 121 -20.96 -13.85 -2.92
N VAL A 122 -21.26 -13.28 -1.75
CA VAL A 122 -21.86 -11.93 -1.62
C VAL A 122 -20.98 -10.88 -2.28
N TYR A 123 -19.65 -10.90 -2.04
CA TYR A 123 -18.72 -9.97 -2.67
C TYR A 123 -18.77 -10.05 -4.20
N ASN A 124 -18.82 -11.25 -4.78
CA ASN A 124 -18.87 -11.44 -6.21
C ASN A 124 -20.20 -10.91 -6.81
N ILE A 125 -21.33 -11.06 -6.10
CA ILE A 125 -22.59 -10.45 -6.49
C ILE A 125 -22.45 -8.93 -6.49
N LEU A 126 -22.01 -8.35 -5.38
CA LEU A 126 -21.83 -6.90 -5.23
C LEU A 126 -20.86 -6.32 -6.27
N LYS A 127 -19.79 -7.05 -6.62
CA LYS A 127 -18.82 -6.64 -7.63
C LYS A 127 -19.44 -6.54 -9.02
N ARG A 128 -20.33 -7.47 -9.40
CA ARG A 128 -21.06 -7.42 -10.69
C ARG A 128 -21.87 -6.14 -10.84
N TYR A 129 -22.42 -5.62 -9.73
CA TYR A 129 -23.23 -4.41 -9.73
C TYR A 129 -22.46 -3.14 -9.32
N GLY A 130 -21.11 -3.20 -9.24
CA GLY A 130 -20.27 -2.06 -8.86
C GLY A 130 -20.45 -1.58 -7.42
N LYS A 131 -21.11 -2.41 -6.54
CA LYS A 131 -21.42 -2.07 -5.14
C LYS A 131 -20.54 -2.80 -4.11
N ASN A 132 -19.41 -3.36 -4.55
CA ASN A 132 -18.49 -4.10 -3.69
C ASN A 132 -17.75 -3.23 -2.65
N ARG A 133 -17.68 -1.91 -2.86
CA ARG A 133 -17.15 -0.97 -1.88
C ARG A 133 -18.32 -0.38 -1.09
N LEU A 134 -18.26 -0.46 0.25
CA LEU A 134 -19.11 0.39 1.09
C LEU A 134 -18.75 1.84 0.80
N LYS A 135 -19.76 2.70 0.58
CA LYS A 135 -19.51 4.14 0.70
C LYS A 135 -18.93 4.31 2.11
N PRO A 136 -17.76 4.94 2.27
CA PRO A 136 -17.33 5.30 3.60
C PRO A 136 -18.51 6.04 4.24
N ALA A 137 -18.89 5.66 5.47
CA ALA A 137 -19.75 6.52 6.28
C ALA A 137 -19.19 7.93 6.15
N ASP A 138 -20.04 8.95 5.98
CA ASP A 138 -19.59 10.33 5.82
C ASP A 138 -18.56 10.58 6.91
N LYS A 139 -17.30 10.48 6.52
CA LYS A 139 -16.21 10.78 7.43
C LYS A 139 -16.41 12.25 7.70
N GLU A 140 -16.72 12.60 8.95
CA GLU A 140 -16.51 13.96 9.40
C GLU A 140 -15.26 14.47 8.72
N VAL A 141 -15.39 15.58 7.98
CA VAL A 141 -14.26 16.16 7.25
C VAL A 141 -13.20 16.41 8.31
N LYS A 142 -12.25 15.48 8.39
CA LYS A 142 -11.18 15.59 9.38
C LYS A 142 -10.44 16.85 9.03
N ARG A 143 -10.64 17.90 9.83
CA ARG A 143 -9.99 19.20 9.63
C ARG A 143 -8.47 18.92 9.69
N LYS A 144 -7.83 18.98 8.53
CA LYS A 144 -6.38 18.97 8.46
C LYS A 144 -5.89 20.20 9.19
N ILE A 145 -4.98 20.03 10.14
CA ILE A 145 -4.23 21.15 10.70
C ILE A 145 -3.36 21.65 9.56
N ILE A 146 -3.70 22.80 8.98
CA ILE A 146 -2.91 23.49 7.98
C ILE A 146 -2.61 24.84 8.58
N LYS A 147 -1.34 25.10 8.87
CA LYS A 147 -0.91 26.41 9.35
C LYS A 147 -0.62 27.31 8.15
N GLU A 148 -0.76 28.61 8.36
CA GLU A 148 -0.71 29.61 7.29
C GLU A 148 0.69 30.21 7.11
N ARG A 149 1.55 30.07 8.12
CA ARG A 149 2.92 30.58 8.09
C ARG A 149 3.89 29.68 8.87
N MET A 150 5.16 29.85 8.57
CA MET A 150 6.26 29.15 9.26
C MET A 150 6.26 29.49 10.76
N GLY A 151 6.65 28.51 11.56
CA GLY A 151 6.80 28.66 13.00
C GLY A 151 5.50 28.64 13.80
N GLN A 152 4.31 28.72 13.18
CA GLN A 152 3.05 28.64 13.92
C GLN A 152 2.88 27.34 14.69
N LEU A 153 3.43 26.23 14.17
CA LEU A 153 3.37 24.92 14.82
C LEU A 153 4.57 24.07 14.41
N GLY A 154 5.29 23.58 15.39
CA GLY A 154 6.29 22.53 15.23
C GLY A 154 5.74 21.18 15.67
N HIS A 155 6.12 20.12 14.98
CA HIS A 155 5.89 18.74 15.37
C HIS A 155 7.18 18.18 15.94
N ILE A 156 7.11 17.54 17.10
CA ILE A 156 8.24 16.81 17.68
C ILE A 156 7.85 15.37 17.91
N ASP A 157 8.78 14.46 17.61
CA ASP A 157 8.59 13.04 17.82
C ASP A 157 9.93 12.33 17.97
N CYS A 158 9.92 11.20 18.68
CA CYS A 158 11.07 10.32 18.84
C CYS A 158 10.87 9.03 18.06
N HIS A 159 11.95 8.53 17.48
CA HIS A 159 11.96 7.28 16.71
C HIS A 159 13.04 6.34 17.21
N HIS A 160 12.73 5.06 17.35
CA HIS A 160 13.67 4.02 17.73
C HIS A 160 14.42 3.51 16.51
N LEU A 161 15.73 3.51 16.56
CA LEU A 161 16.59 2.89 15.55
C LEU A 161 16.77 1.39 15.81
N SER A 162 17.22 0.64 14.81
CA SER A 162 17.62 -0.75 15.00
C SER A 162 18.73 -0.87 16.04
N LYS A 163 18.64 -1.86 16.92
CA LYS A 163 19.68 -2.10 17.93
C LYS A 163 21.04 -2.49 17.35
N THR A 164 21.05 -2.93 16.12
CA THR A 164 22.24 -3.39 15.39
C THR A 164 22.72 -2.37 14.37
N ILE A 165 22.19 -1.15 14.37
CA ILE A 165 22.52 -0.11 13.38
C ILE A 165 24.01 0.27 13.41
N ILE A 166 24.67 0.16 14.59
CA ILE A 166 26.12 0.25 14.70
C ILE A 166 26.71 -1.15 14.74
N ARG A 167 27.57 -1.46 13.81
CA ARG A 167 28.20 -2.78 13.64
C ARG A 167 28.94 -3.20 14.92
N GLY A 168 28.71 -4.42 15.37
CA GLY A 168 29.33 -4.96 16.58
C GLY A 168 28.80 -4.38 17.90
N GLN A 169 27.82 -3.48 17.86
CA GLN A 169 27.15 -2.95 19.04
C GLN A 169 25.67 -3.36 19.04
N HIS A 170 25.17 -3.71 20.22
CA HIS A 170 23.75 -4.05 20.42
C HIS A 170 23.18 -3.11 21.48
N ARG A 171 22.92 -1.86 21.08
CA ARG A 171 22.40 -0.82 21.97
C ARG A 171 21.19 -0.11 21.37
N ASN A 172 20.36 0.48 22.22
CA ASN A 172 19.27 1.33 21.78
C ASN A 172 19.83 2.70 21.39
N LEU A 173 19.49 3.13 20.17
CA LEU A 173 19.67 4.51 19.71
C LEU A 173 18.32 5.06 19.28
N TYR A 174 18.18 6.35 19.38
CA TYR A 174 16.94 7.05 19.10
C TYR A 174 17.22 8.25 18.20
N LEU A 175 16.21 8.66 17.44
CA LEU A 175 16.21 9.92 16.73
C LEU A 175 15.14 10.82 17.32
N LEU A 176 15.45 12.08 17.55
CA LEU A 176 14.45 13.12 17.80
C LEU A 176 14.35 13.98 16.54
N CYS A 177 13.14 14.27 16.08
CA CYS A 177 12.90 15.17 14.96
C CYS A 177 12.00 16.32 15.38
N VAL A 178 12.35 17.53 14.94
CA VAL A 178 11.51 18.72 14.97
C VAL A 178 11.18 19.10 13.53
N LEU A 179 9.89 19.29 13.22
CA LEU A 179 9.41 19.58 11.87
C LEU A 179 8.41 20.75 11.88
N ASP A 180 8.62 21.75 11.04
CA ASP A 180 7.67 22.84 10.86
C ASP A 180 6.42 22.41 10.07
N ASP A 181 5.24 22.72 10.61
CA ASP A 181 3.95 22.35 10.02
C ASP A 181 3.73 22.92 8.63
N TYR A 182 4.13 24.17 8.40
CA TYR A 182 3.89 24.88 7.15
C TYR A 182 4.90 24.53 6.06
N SER A 183 6.18 24.77 6.34
CA SER A 183 7.26 24.60 5.34
C SER A 183 7.71 23.16 5.14
N ARG A 184 7.45 22.28 6.12
CA ARG A 184 8.03 20.92 6.21
C ARG A 184 9.53 20.90 6.49
N VAL A 185 10.15 22.03 6.78
CA VAL A 185 11.54 22.04 7.25
C VAL A 185 11.67 21.14 8.48
N ALA A 186 12.65 20.27 8.46
CA ALA A 186 12.89 19.31 9.52
C ALA A 186 14.36 19.33 9.94
N PHE A 187 14.62 19.09 11.22
CA PHE A 187 15.92 18.78 11.75
C PHE A 187 15.80 17.62 12.72
N ALA A 188 16.75 16.71 12.69
CA ALA A 188 16.78 15.54 13.55
C ALA A 188 18.16 15.32 14.12
N GLU A 189 18.22 14.66 15.28
CA GLU A 189 19.44 14.39 16.04
C GLU A 189 19.40 12.97 16.60
N VAL A 190 20.56 12.32 16.67
CA VAL A 190 20.71 11.00 17.30
C VAL A 190 20.80 11.19 18.82
N MET A 191 20.12 10.32 19.56
CA MET A 191 20.17 10.27 21.04
C MET A 191 20.54 8.86 21.49
N GLU A 192 21.33 8.77 22.55
CA GLU A 192 21.74 7.48 23.13
C GLU A 192 20.73 6.96 24.16
N ASP A 193 19.89 7.82 24.70
CA ASP A 193 18.76 7.48 25.56
C ASP A 193 17.54 8.36 25.26
N ILE A 194 16.40 8.01 25.85
CA ILE A 194 15.12 8.72 25.67
C ILE A 194 14.61 9.29 27.00
N THR A 195 15.53 9.71 27.88
CA THR A 195 15.15 10.38 29.13
C THR A 195 14.57 11.77 28.88
N ALA A 196 13.76 12.26 29.82
CA ALA A 196 13.14 13.58 29.69
C ALA A 196 14.17 14.71 29.52
N LEU A 197 15.36 14.59 30.15
CA LEU A 197 16.44 15.57 30.02
C LEU A 197 17.12 15.48 28.64
N THR A 198 17.50 14.31 28.23
CA THR A 198 18.13 14.11 26.91
C THR A 198 17.20 14.59 25.79
N THR A 199 15.93 14.22 25.84
CA THR A 199 14.88 14.62 24.85
C THR A 199 14.70 16.15 24.86
N MET A 200 14.67 16.78 26.05
CA MET A 200 14.57 18.23 26.16
C MET A 200 15.76 18.95 25.51
N PHE A 201 17.00 18.52 25.80
CA PHE A 201 18.18 19.14 25.20
C PHE A 201 18.28 18.89 23.69
N ALA A 202 17.95 17.71 23.21
CA ALA A 202 17.90 17.40 21.77
C ALA A 202 16.86 18.27 21.08
N ALA A 203 15.65 18.40 21.64
CA ALA A 203 14.61 19.28 21.09
C ALA A 203 15.07 20.74 21.02
N LEU A 204 15.74 21.22 22.08
CA LEU A 204 16.27 22.59 22.11
C LEU A 204 17.33 22.83 21.03
N ARG A 205 18.27 21.86 20.86
CA ARG A 205 19.28 21.93 19.77
C ARG A 205 18.64 21.91 18.40
N CYS A 206 17.70 21.01 18.16
CA CYS A 206 16.98 20.93 16.88
C CYS A 206 16.22 22.24 16.56
N MET A 207 15.50 22.79 17.52
CA MET A 207 14.78 24.08 17.35
C MET A 207 15.77 25.23 17.10
N ARG A 208 16.90 25.25 17.80
CA ARG A 208 17.96 26.21 17.59
C ARG A 208 18.53 26.13 16.17
N MET A 209 18.86 24.92 15.70
CA MET A 209 19.37 24.70 14.32
C MET A 209 18.36 25.16 13.27
N ILE A 210 17.07 24.86 13.45
CA ILE A 210 16.00 25.34 12.57
C ILE A 210 15.93 26.87 12.58
N ARG A 211 16.06 27.51 13.73
CA ARG A 211 16.07 28.97 13.83
C ARG A 211 17.30 29.58 13.15
N GLU A 212 18.49 29.06 13.41
CA GLU A 212 19.74 29.58 12.87
C GLU A 212 19.86 29.40 11.34
N LYS A 213 19.44 28.25 10.82
CA LYS A 213 19.56 27.93 9.39
C LYS A 213 18.42 28.44 8.53
N PHE A 214 17.20 28.52 9.07
CA PHE A 214 15.99 28.77 8.33
C PHE A 214 15.19 29.98 8.84
N GLY A 215 15.60 30.62 9.93
CA GLY A 215 14.89 31.76 10.50
C GLY A 215 13.54 31.41 11.15
N ILE A 216 13.24 30.13 11.37
CA ILE A 216 11.94 29.68 11.89
C ILE A 216 11.99 29.66 13.42
N GLN A 217 11.09 30.44 14.05
CA GLN A 217 10.86 30.43 15.49
C GLN A 217 9.46 29.90 15.76
N PHE A 218 9.37 28.88 16.64
CA PHE A 218 8.11 28.21 16.94
C PHE A 218 7.28 28.98 17.96
N GLU A 219 5.96 29.06 17.72
CA GLU A 219 4.97 29.60 18.65
C GLU A 219 4.29 28.48 19.44
N GLU A 220 4.02 27.38 18.78
CA GLU A 220 3.43 26.17 19.36
C GLU A 220 4.24 24.93 18.98
N ILE A 221 4.33 23.99 19.91
CA ILE A 221 4.89 22.68 19.67
C ILE A 221 3.86 21.61 20.01
N ILE A 222 3.72 20.63 19.11
CA ILE A 222 2.96 19.42 19.34
C ILE A 222 3.91 18.24 19.48
N ALA A 223 3.78 17.49 20.55
CA ALA A 223 4.45 16.22 20.78
C ALA A 223 3.42 15.21 21.26
N ASP A 224 3.77 13.94 21.21
CA ASP A 224 2.93 12.91 21.81
C ASP A 224 2.89 13.05 23.35
N ASN A 225 2.15 12.15 24.00
CA ASN A 225 2.01 12.15 25.46
C ASN A 225 2.97 11.12 26.11
N GLY A 226 4.09 10.83 25.45
CA GLY A 226 5.12 9.96 25.98
C GLY A 226 5.76 10.51 27.26
N PRO A 227 6.36 9.64 28.10
CA PRO A 227 7.00 10.07 29.34
C PRO A 227 8.15 11.04 29.10
N GLU A 228 8.82 10.98 27.98
CA GLU A 228 9.90 11.86 27.54
C GLU A 228 9.47 13.30 27.31
N PHE A 229 8.20 13.50 26.89
CA PHE A 229 7.61 14.82 26.67
C PHE A 229 6.67 15.26 27.79
N GLY A 230 6.37 14.37 28.73
CA GLY A 230 5.43 14.59 29.82
C GLY A 230 3.97 14.32 29.44
N PRO A 231 3.28 13.50 30.24
CA PRO A 231 1.92 13.07 29.99
C PRO A 231 0.89 14.21 30.13
N ALA A 232 -0.11 14.24 29.26
CA ALA A 232 -1.17 15.24 29.28
C ALA A 232 -1.96 15.30 30.61
N SER A 233 -2.05 14.18 31.33
CA SER A 233 -2.82 14.01 32.57
C SER A 233 -2.03 14.29 33.87
N SER A 234 -0.73 14.55 33.78
CA SER A 234 0.10 14.76 34.99
C SER A 234 -0.26 16.05 35.72
N GLN A 235 -0.49 15.98 37.02
CA GLN A 235 -0.68 17.17 37.89
C GLN A 235 0.59 18.01 37.98
N ASN A 236 1.77 17.38 37.82
CA ASN A 236 3.07 18.03 37.90
C ASN A 236 3.69 18.42 36.56
N LYS A 237 2.87 18.71 35.55
CA LYS A 237 3.35 19.09 34.22
C LYS A 237 4.43 20.18 34.24
N ARG A 238 4.24 21.20 35.06
CA ARG A 238 5.17 22.34 35.18
C ARG A 238 6.57 21.94 35.63
N ASN A 239 6.73 20.80 36.30
CA ASN A 239 8.02 20.30 36.78
C ASN A 239 8.73 19.41 35.75
N HIS A 240 8.04 19.03 34.66
CA HIS A 240 8.65 18.20 33.62
C HIS A 240 9.68 19.03 32.84
N PRO A 241 10.91 18.51 32.58
CA PRO A 241 11.97 19.27 31.92
C PRO A 241 11.56 19.88 30.59
N PHE A 242 10.92 19.10 29.75
CA PHE A 242 10.44 19.53 28.42
C PHE A 242 9.39 20.64 28.53
N GLU A 243 8.43 20.53 29.43
CA GLU A 243 7.42 21.57 29.68
C GLU A 243 8.03 22.86 30.16
N ARG A 244 8.97 22.78 31.10
CA ARG A 244 9.69 23.96 31.61
C ARG A 244 10.46 24.66 30.50
N MET A 245 11.19 23.91 29.69
CA MET A 245 11.91 24.45 28.54
C MET A 245 10.98 25.21 27.61
N LEU A 246 9.82 24.66 27.25
CA LEU A 246 8.85 25.34 26.41
C LEU A 246 8.30 26.62 27.06
N MET A 247 8.02 26.57 28.37
CA MET A 247 7.57 27.78 29.12
C MET A 247 8.63 28.85 29.15
N GLU A 248 9.89 28.52 29.45
CA GLU A 248 11.02 29.45 29.51
C GLU A 248 11.35 30.08 28.14
N THR A 249 11.13 29.32 27.04
CA THR A 249 11.32 29.82 25.69
C THR A 249 10.07 30.52 25.11
N GLY A 250 8.98 30.61 25.88
CA GLY A 250 7.73 31.25 25.44
C GLY A 250 6.93 30.44 24.40
N ILE A 251 7.23 29.17 24.22
CA ILE A 251 6.60 28.30 23.27
C ILE A 251 5.41 27.57 23.92
N LYS A 252 4.23 27.61 23.29
CA LYS A 252 3.05 26.92 23.81
C LYS A 252 3.09 25.45 23.48
N ARG A 253 2.78 24.59 24.46
CA ARG A 253 2.58 23.18 24.20
C ARG A 253 1.16 22.88 23.77
N ARG A 254 1.02 22.11 22.69
CA ARG A 254 -0.23 21.53 22.23
C ARG A 254 -0.21 20.02 22.50
N TYR A 255 -1.19 19.54 23.27
CA TYR A 255 -1.33 18.13 23.58
C TYR A 255 -2.15 17.41 22.51
N ILE A 256 -1.75 16.19 22.18
CA ILE A 256 -2.53 15.31 21.30
C ILE A 256 -3.73 14.80 22.10
N GLN A 257 -4.93 14.97 21.55
CA GLN A 257 -6.12 14.41 22.18
C GLN A 257 -6.09 12.88 22.07
N PRO A 258 -6.52 12.15 23.12
CA PRO A 258 -6.65 10.70 23.06
C PRO A 258 -7.47 10.28 21.83
N TYR A 259 -7.08 9.17 21.18
CA TYR A 259 -7.73 8.63 19.98
C TYR A 259 -7.69 9.50 18.72
N ARG A 260 -6.82 10.54 18.67
CA ARG A 260 -6.57 11.33 17.45
C ARG A 260 -5.09 11.27 17.01
N PRO A 261 -4.59 10.08 16.63
CA PRO A 261 -3.17 9.91 16.22
C PRO A 261 -2.78 10.75 15.01
N GLN A 262 -3.75 11.16 14.20
CA GLN A 262 -3.51 11.93 12.96
C GLN A 262 -2.93 13.34 13.18
N THR A 263 -2.86 13.79 14.42
CA THR A 263 -2.34 15.12 14.76
C THR A 263 -0.83 15.21 14.54
N ASN A 264 -0.09 14.09 14.65
CA ASN A 264 1.35 14.01 14.43
C ASN A 264 1.75 13.37 13.08
N GLY A 265 0.78 13.16 12.18
CA GLY A 265 0.98 12.47 10.89
C GLY A 265 2.02 13.08 9.94
N LYS A 266 2.50 14.31 10.22
CA LYS A 266 3.54 14.96 9.42
C LYS A 266 4.93 14.46 9.79
N VAL A 267 5.22 14.35 11.07
CA VAL A 267 6.48 13.78 11.53
C VAL A 267 6.50 12.24 11.35
N GLU A 268 5.35 11.56 11.51
CA GLU A 268 5.23 10.14 11.12
C GLU A 268 5.58 9.91 9.63
N ARG A 269 5.20 10.86 8.77
CA ARG A 269 5.57 10.80 7.36
C ARG A 269 7.07 11.07 7.15
N PHE A 270 7.69 11.92 7.94
CA PHE A 270 9.14 12.11 7.94
C PHE A 270 9.85 10.80 8.25
N TRP A 271 9.46 10.10 9.33
CA TRP A 271 10.03 8.79 9.67
C TRP A 271 9.86 7.76 8.57
N ARG A 272 8.69 7.71 7.93
CA ARG A 272 8.48 6.81 6.79
C ARG A 272 9.41 7.11 5.63
N THR A 273 9.66 8.39 5.33
CA THR A 273 10.58 8.74 4.24
C THR A 273 12.05 8.49 4.61
N LEU A 274 12.40 8.59 5.88
CA LEU A 274 13.71 8.20 6.39
C LEU A 274 13.92 6.67 6.26
N LYS A 275 12.87 5.87 6.49
CA LYS A 275 12.90 4.41 6.32
C LYS A 275 12.95 3.96 4.86
N GLU A 276 12.35 4.73 3.96
CA GLU A 276 12.43 4.51 2.51
C GLU A 276 13.83 4.86 1.97
N ASP A 277 14.63 5.59 2.72
CA ASP A 277 16.03 5.90 2.45
C ASP A 277 16.93 4.86 3.13
N PRO A 278 18.09 4.48 2.59
CA PRO A 278 18.92 3.38 3.09
C PRO A 278 19.51 3.57 4.50
N ILE A 279 19.24 4.66 5.22
CA ILE A 279 19.80 4.89 6.57
C ILE A 279 19.44 3.75 7.55
N GLU A 280 18.19 3.27 7.59
CA GLU A 280 17.79 2.18 8.50
C GLU A 280 18.20 0.78 8.01
N GLU A 281 18.54 0.63 6.72
CA GLU A 281 18.99 -0.62 6.11
C GLU A 281 20.53 -0.72 6.05
N THR A 282 21.24 0.36 6.44
CA THR A 282 22.71 0.44 6.41
C THR A 282 23.27 0.19 7.82
N ASP A 283 24.28 -0.69 7.92
CA ASP A 283 25.07 -0.85 9.12
C ASP A 283 26.22 0.16 9.11
N PHE A 284 26.32 0.97 10.17
CA PHE A 284 27.40 1.94 10.34
C PHE A 284 28.51 1.36 11.23
N ASP A 285 29.75 1.77 11.00
CA ASP A 285 30.88 1.33 11.84
C ASP A 285 30.98 2.17 13.12
N THR A 286 30.57 3.44 13.06
CA THR A 286 30.62 4.37 14.21
C THR A 286 29.35 5.21 14.33
N LEU A 287 29.18 5.85 15.50
CA LEU A 287 28.07 6.79 15.72
C LEU A 287 28.22 8.03 14.86
N GLU A 288 29.46 8.50 14.66
CA GLU A 288 29.78 9.66 13.83
C GLU A 288 29.37 9.43 12.37
N GLU A 289 29.58 8.22 11.83
CA GLU A 289 29.12 7.87 10.48
C GLU A 289 27.60 7.94 10.34
N LEU A 290 26.85 7.45 11.35
CA LEU A 290 25.40 7.57 11.39
C LEU A 290 24.95 9.04 11.45
N GLU A 291 25.61 9.87 12.27
CA GLU A 291 25.30 11.30 12.38
C GLU A 291 25.62 12.07 11.09
N ASP A 292 26.71 11.73 10.43
CA ASP A 292 27.07 12.28 9.12
C ASP A 292 26.06 11.91 8.04
N GLU A 293 25.62 10.65 8.01
CA GLU A 293 24.59 10.22 7.06
C GLU A 293 23.24 10.88 7.33
N LEU A 294 22.84 10.98 8.60
CA LEU A 294 21.65 11.73 8.98
C LEU A 294 21.74 13.19 8.52
N THR A 295 22.91 13.81 8.66
CA THR A 295 23.15 15.19 8.21
C THR A 295 23.00 15.31 6.69
N ARG A 296 23.59 14.39 5.92
CA ARG A 296 23.43 14.33 4.44
C ARG A 296 21.97 14.17 4.06
N TYR A 297 21.26 13.27 4.73
CA TYR A 297 19.84 13.07 4.50
C TYR A 297 19.03 14.34 4.80
N LEU A 298 19.28 15.05 5.89
CA LEU A 298 18.58 16.28 6.25
C LEU A 298 18.83 17.40 5.21
N VAL A 299 20.03 17.47 4.65
CA VAL A 299 20.33 18.38 3.53
C VAL A 299 19.46 17.99 2.33
N TYR A 300 19.51 16.74 1.90
CA TYR A 300 18.65 16.25 0.82
C TYR A 300 17.16 16.53 1.08
N TYR A 301 16.68 16.20 2.26
CA TYR A 301 15.27 16.37 2.65
C TYR A 301 14.82 17.83 2.54
N ASN A 302 15.61 18.78 3.03
CA ASN A 302 15.23 20.20 3.09
C ASN A 302 15.48 20.95 1.77
N TRP A 303 16.55 20.64 1.03
CA TRP A 303 16.99 21.43 -0.13
C TRP A 303 16.68 20.78 -1.48
N GLU A 304 16.52 19.47 -1.53
CA GLU A 304 16.41 18.77 -2.81
C GLU A 304 15.09 18.02 -2.99
N ARG A 305 14.56 17.42 -1.93
CA ARG A 305 13.39 16.56 -2.00
C ARG A 305 12.09 17.36 -2.22
N PRO A 306 11.28 17.03 -3.27
CA PRO A 306 9.95 17.61 -3.45
C PRO A 306 8.93 16.96 -2.53
N HIS A 307 8.06 17.75 -1.90
CA HIS A 307 7.06 17.28 -0.95
C HIS A 307 5.63 17.50 -1.44
N GLN A 308 4.86 16.44 -1.62
CA GLN A 308 3.45 16.51 -2.03
C GLN A 308 2.58 17.35 -1.09
N GLY A 309 2.90 17.35 0.22
CA GLY A 309 2.16 18.10 1.24
C GLY A 309 2.25 19.62 1.10
N ILE A 310 3.18 20.13 0.31
CA ILE A 310 3.40 21.53 -0.03
C ILE A 310 3.38 21.76 -1.55
N GLY A 311 2.57 20.97 -2.26
CA GLY A 311 2.37 21.14 -3.70
C GLY A 311 3.56 20.79 -4.56
N GLY A 312 4.40 19.84 -4.14
CA GLY A 312 5.60 19.39 -4.88
C GLY A 312 6.80 20.31 -4.73
N LYS A 313 6.72 21.33 -3.86
CA LYS A 313 7.86 22.21 -3.57
C LYS A 313 8.82 21.55 -2.59
N LYS A 314 10.03 22.08 -2.52
CA LYS A 314 11.02 21.71 -1.50
C LYS A 314 10.77 22.52 -0.23
N PRO A 315 11.12 22.04 0.97
CA PRO A 315 11.00 22.82 2.19
C PRO A 315 11.67 24.21 2.12
N ILE A 316 12.86 24.28 1.53
CA ILE A 316 13.59 25.54 1.36
C ILE A 316 12.85 26.57 0.47
N ASP A 317 12.11 26.10 -0.56
CA ASP A 317 11.34 26.98 -1.44
C ASP A 317 10.23 27.72 -0.67
N MET A 318 9.69 27.07 0.37
CA MET A 318 8.65 27.67 1.21
C MET A 318 9.18 28.85 2.04
N ILE A 319 10.46 28.84 2.40
CA ILE A 319 11.13 29.92 3.12
C ILE A 319 11.35 31.11 2.21
N THR A 320 11.86 30.88 1.02
CA THR A 320 12.11 31.92 0.01
C THR A 320 10.83 32.66 -0.36
N LEU A 321 9.73 31.93 -0.55
CA LEU A 321 8.41 32.51 -0.87
C LEU A 321 7.81 33.33 0.25
N ASN A 322 8.15 33.05 1.51
CA ASN A 322 7.64 33.81 2.67
C ASN A 322 8.41 35.13 2.88
N ASN A 323 9.68 35.18 2.50
CA ASN A 323 10.52 36.39 2.60
C ASN A 323 10.22 37.40 1.46
N GLN A 324 9.43 37.03 0.47
CA GLN A 324 9.01 37.88 -0.64
C GLN A 324 7.61 38.52 -0.45
N LYS A 325 6.92 38.16 0.64
CA LYS A 325 5.64 38.77 1.06
C LYS A 325 5.86 39.73 2.23
#